data_dff40fd1fe7151737129510b00fea1f1
#
_entry.id   dff40fd1fe7151737129510b00fea1f1
#
_cell.length_a   1.000
_cell.length_b   1.000
_cell.length_c   1.000
_cell.angle_alpha   90.00
_cell.angle_beta   90.00
_cell.angle_gamma   90.00
#
_symmetry.space_group_name_H-M   'P 1'
#
loop_
_entity.id
_entity.type
_entity.pdbx_description
1 polymer ?
#
loop_
_entity_poly.entity_id
_entity_poly.type
_entity_poly.pdbx_seq_one_letter_code
_entity_poly.pdbx_strand_id
1 'polypeptide(L)'
;MASGVTCLFIVFLLFGYMAVVMGIANMLNTMMHTAHDLLLNTCLYLMAICVLMGALGKVFVEFGVVDLIQILLRPVMRPIFNLPGVASLGAVLTFLSDNPAIISLSKDRKFARYFKKYQLVSLTNFGTAFGMGVIVIVFMIGHGYFIAPFIGLVGAVVGCVISTRMMQHFTCKDFPQYREEDAVSDDVAMTNDGNGVCQADNGITDDGLFIRILNALLDGGRGGVEIGLAIIPGVLIISTLVMMFTFGGATEVVDGKTVEVFTGAAYQGTRLLPVIAEKFDFLFYWLFGFSAPEMVAFPITALGAVGAALGLIPQFAAKGIIDGNAIAVFTAMGMCWSGYLSTHTAMLDSLGYRNLLSRAVVSHLFGGIGAGISAHWIFVGMTYIASLM
;
A
#
# COMPACT_ATOMS: atom_id res chain seq x y z
N MET A 1 -14.40 -20.05 -23.65
CA MET A 1 -13.63 -19.79 -24.90
C MET A 1 -13.37 -18.30 -25.15
N ALA A 2 -14.39 -17.41 -25.13
CA ALA A 2 -14.16 -15.98 -25.37
C ALA A 2 -13.09 -15.33 -24.46
N SER A 3 -13.11 -15.61 -23.15
CA SER A 3 -12.14 -15.09 -22.18
C SER A 3 -10.70 -15.55 -22.46
N GLY A 4 -10.50 -16.80 -22.93
CA GLY A 4 -9.18 -17.30 -23.30
C GLY A 4 -8.61 -16.62 -24.53
N VAL A 5 -9.44 -16.40 -25.55
CA VAL A 5 -9.02 -15.66 -26.77
C VAL A 5 -8.69 -14.21 -26.45
N THR A 6 -9.50 -13.55 -25.61
CA THR A 6 -9.21 -12.18 -25.16
C THR A 6 -7.91 -12.09 -24.37
N CYS A 7 -7.66 -13.05 -23.45
CA CYS A 7 -6.41 -13.12 -22.71
C CYS A 7 -5.20 -13.28 -23.63
N LEU A 8 -5.25 -14.23 -24.58
CA LEU A 8 -4.19 -14.43 -25.55
C LEU A 8 -3.96 -13.18 -26.39
N PHE A 9 -5.01 -12.52 -26.84
CA PHE A 9 -4.91 -11.28 -27.62
C PHE A 9 -4.19 -10.19 -26.85
N ILE A 10 -4.55 -9.98 -25.57
CA ILE A 10 -3.88 -8.98 -24.70
C ILE A 10 -2.40 -9.34 -24.52
N VAL A 11 -2.09 -10.60 -24.21
CA VAL A 11 -0.71 -11.06 -24.04
C VAL A 11 0.09 -10.85 -25.33
N PHE A 12 -0.43 -11.25 -26.49
CA PHE A 12 0.24 -11.04 -27.77
C PHE A 12 0.40 -9.56 -28.11
N LEU A 13 -0.55 -8.71 -27.78
CA LEU A 13 -0.46 -7.27 -28.03
C LEU A 13 0.65 -6.64 -27.18
N LEU A 14 0.70 -6.95 -25.88
CA LEU A 14 1.69 -6.38 -24.95
C LEU A 14 3.10 -6.89 -25.23
N PHE A 15 3.29 -8.21 -25.24
CA PHE A 15 4.60 -8.81 -25.47
C PHE A 15 5.04 -8.70 -26.93
N GLY A 16 4.11 -8.76 -27.88
CA GLY A 16 4.38 -8.54 -29.29
C GLY A 16 4.90 -7.14 -29.59
N TYR A 17 4.29 -6.11 -28.97
CA TYR A 17 4.77 -4.74 -29.06
C TYR A 17 6.20 -4.61 -28.53
N MET A 18 6.47 -5.11 -27.32
CA MET A 18 7.83 -5.08 -26.74
C MET A 18 8.83 -5.87 -27.59
N ALA A 19 8.43 -7.03 -28.10
CA ALA A 19 9.29 -7.86 -28.96
C ALA A 19 9.66 -7.19 -30.30
N VAL A 20 8.73 -6.42 -30.87
CA VAL A 20 8.99 -5.65 -32.11
C VAL A 20 9.95 -4.49 -31.84
N VAL A 21 9.80 -3.78 -30.71
CA VAL A 21 10.62 -2.61 -30.36
C VAL A 21 12.02 -3.02 -29.88
N MET A 22 12.11 -3.98 -28.98
CA MET A 22 13.36 -4.37 -28.30
C MET A 22 14.10 -5.53 -28.99
N GLY A 23 13.40 -6.31 -29.82
CA GLY A 23 13.82 -7.64 -30.24
C GLY A 23 13.51 -8.71 -29.18
N ILE A 24 13.09 -9.91 -29.59
CA ILE A 24 12.63 -10.98 -28.70
C ILE A 24 13.71 -11.35 -27.67
N ALA A 25 14.96 -11.51 -28.10
CA ALA A 25 16.06 -11.90 -27.22
C ALA A 25 16.33 -10.84 -26.15
N ASN A 26 16.39 -9.56 -26.55
CA ASN A 26 16.63 -8.47 -25.61
C ASN A 26 15.45 -8.29 -24.65
N MET A 27 14.21 -8.42 -25.11
CA MET A 27 13.01 -8.39 -24.26
C MET A 27 13.09 -9.47 -23.16
N LEU A 28 13.36 -10.70 -23.54
CA LEU A 28 13.44 -11.83 -22.57
C LEU A 28 14.62 -11.66 -21.61
N ASN A 29 15.78 -11.26 -22.12
CA ASN A 29 16.96 -11.02 -21.26
C ASN A 29 16.70 -9.87 -20.29
N THR A 30 16.13 -8.76 -20.75
CA THR A 30 15.76 -7.62 -19.89
C THR A 30 14.79 -8.06 -18.81
N MET A 31 13.76 -8.82 -19.16
CA MET A 31 12.79 -9.34 -18.19
C MET A 31 13.47 -10.18 -17.11
N MET A 32 14.34 -11.10 -17.51
CA MET A 32 15.04 -11.99 -16.57
C MET A 32 16.07 -11.24 -15.72
N HIS A 33 16.86 -10.35 -16.32
CA HIS A 33 17.84 -9.54 -15.59
C HIS A 33 17.16 -8.57 -14.61
N THR A 34 16.05 -7.93 -15.01
CA THR A 34 15.27 -7.04 -14.14
C THR A 34 14.67 -7.82 -12.98
N ALA A 35 14.03 -8.97 -13.24
CA ALA A 35 13.45 -9.79 -12.19
C ALA A 35 14.51 -10.31 -11.21
N HIS A 36 15.68 -10.73 -11.70
CA HIS A 36 16.78 -11.19 -10.86
C HIS A 36 17.32 -10.06 -9.96
N ASP A 37 17.55 -8.89 -10.52
CA ASP A 37 18.04 -7.74 -9.74
C ASP A 37 17.01 -7.26 -8.70
N LEU A 38 15.73 -7.19 -9.07
CA LEU A 38 14.64 -6.89 -8.14
C LEU A 38 14.55 -7.90 -7.01
N LEU A 39 14.74 -9.20 -7.29
CA LEU A 39 14.75 -10.23 -6.24
C LEU A 39 15.86 -10.00 -5.21
N LEU A 40 17.08 -9.80 -5.68
CA LEU A 40 18.25 -9.71 -4.81
C LEU A 40 18.34 -8.35 -4.10
N ASN A 41 18.16 -7.26 -4.82
CA ASN A 41 18.43 -5.93 -4.29
C ASN A 41 17.18 -5.25 -3.68
N THR A 42 15.98 -5.60 -4.14
CA THR A 42 14.74 -4.97 -3.63
C THR A 42 13.97 -5.91 -2.70
N CYS A 43 13.63 -7.13 -3.14
CA CYS A 43 12.80 -8.03 -2.32
C CYS A 43 13.51 -8.44 -1.02
N LEU A 44 14.79 -8.81 -1.07
CA LEU A 44 15.52 -9.18 0.13
C LEU A 44 15.74 -8.00 1.07
N TYR A 45 15.95 -6.79 0.52
CA TYR A 45 16.03 -5.58 1.33
C TYR A 45 14.70 -5.25 2.01
N LEU A 46 13.58 -5.31 1.27
CA LEU A 46 12.24 -5.13 1.84
C LEU A 46 11.94 -6.20 2.89
N MET A 47 12.30 -7.45 2.65
CA MET A 47 12.13 -8.52 3.63
C MET A 47 12.92 -8.25 4.92
N ALA A 48 14.15 -7.74 4.83
CA ALA A 48 14.92 -7.36 6.00
C ALA A 48 14.22 -6.25 6.81
N ILE A 49 13.67 -5.23 6.13
CA ILE A 49 12.85 -4.20 6.80
C ILE A 49 11.62 -4.82 7.45
N CYS A 50 10.88 -5.71 6.76
CA CYS A 50 9.71 -6.39 7.30
C CYS A 50 10.05 -7.17 8.58
N VAL A 51 11.18 -7.88 8.60
CA VAL A 51 11.65 -8.64 9.78
C VAL A 51 11.94 -7.71 10.95
N LEU A 52 12.69 -6.65 10.73
CA LEU A 52 13.05 -5.72 11.79
C LEU A 52 11.83 -4.95 12.32
N MET A 53 10.98 -4.47 11.42
CA MET A 53 9.78 -3.73 11.80
C MET A 53 8.70 -4.64 12.40
N GLY A 54 8.56 -5.88 11.92
CA GLY A 54 7.70 -6.89 12.50
C GLY A 54 8.12 -7.24 13.93
N ALA A 55 9.42 -7.43 14.16
CA ALA A 55 9.99 -7.65 15.48
C ALA A 55 9.69 -6.47 16.43
N LEU A 56 9.95 -5.24 16.00
CA LEU A 56 9.66 -4.04 16.78
C LEU A 56 8.15 -3.87 17.05
N GLY A 57 7.31 -4.09 16.03
CA GLY A 57 5.86 -4.02 16.15
C GLY A 57 5.31 -5.02 17.18
N LYS A 58 5.84 -6.25 17.19
CA LYS A 58 5.43 -7.27 18.19
C LYS A 58 5.84 -6.88 19.59
N VAL A 59 7.04 -6.31 19.77
CA VAL A 59 7.46 -5.74 21.07
C VAL A 59 6.50 -4.62 21.51
N PHE A 60 6.08 -3.73 20.61
CA PHE A 60 5.12 -2.67 20.93
C PHE A 60 3.76 -3.22 21.36
N VAL A 61 3.30 -4.32 20.75
CA VAL A 61 2.08 -5.01 21.18
C VAL A 61 2.28 -5.64 22.55
N GLU A 62 3.37 -6.37 22.76
CA GLU A 62 3.67 -7.09 24.01
C GLU A 62 3.74 -6.15 25.23
N PHE A 63 4.30 -4.96 25.06
CA PHE A 63 4.50 -3.98 26.13
C PHE A 63 3.44 -2.88 26.17
N GLY A 64 2.31 -3.03 25.47
CA GLY A 64 1.16 -2.13 25.55
C GLY A 64 1.37 -0.75 24.91
N VAL A 65 2.43 -0.56 24.11
CA VAL A 65 2.63 0.69 23.34
C VAL A 65 1.49 0.92 22.36
N VAL A 66 0.98 -0.17 21.76
CA VAL A 66 -0.19 -0.13 20.87
C VAL A 66 -1.42 0.40 21.60
N ASP A 67 -1.62 -0.01 22.85
CA ASP A 67 -2.74 0.44 23.69
C ASP A 67 -2.65 1.93 23.98
N LEU A 68 -1.44 2.45 24.26
CA LEU A 68 -1.21 3.89 24.46
C LEU A 68 -1.55 4.69 23.20
N ILE A 69 -1.08 4.25 22.04
CA ILE A 69 -1.38 4.89 20.76
C ILE A 69 -2.89 4.84 20.48
N GLN A 70 -3.52 3.71 20.77
CA GLN A 70 -4.96 3.53 20.61
C GLN A 70 -5.76 4.51 21.50
N ILE A 71 -5.37 4.71 22.76
CA ILE A 71 -6.02 5.66 23.67
C ILE A 71 -5.93 7.08 23.09
N LEU A 72 -4.78 7.46 22.55
CA LEU A 72 -4.55 8.77 21.94
C LEU A 72 -5.42 8.98 20.69
N LEU A 73 -5.63 7.94 19.88
CA LEU A 73 -6.38 8.01 18.63
C LEU A 73 -7.89 7.89 18.82
N ARG A 74 -8.38 7.27 19.91
CA ARG A 74 -9.82 7.05 20.18
C ARG A 74 -10.69 8.31 20.00
N PRO A 75 -10.35 9.48 20.55
CA PRO A 75 -11.19 10.66 20.45
C PRO A 75 -11.34 11.18 19.01
N VAL A 76 -10.36 10.90 18.16
CA VAL A 76 -10.30 11.36 16.77
C VAL A 76 -11.16 10.50 15.84
N MET A 77 -11.44 9.24 16.21
CA MET A 77 -12.16 8.28 15.37
C MET A 77 -13.59 8.75 15.01
N ARG A 78 -14.35 9.20 16.00
CA ARG A 78 -15.74 9.64 15.75
C ARG A 78 -15.84 10.89 14.86
N PRO A 79 -15.19 12.02 15.18
CA PRO A 79 -15.35 13.25 14.40
C PRO A 79 -14.79 13.13 12.98
N ILE A 80 -13.65 12.47 12.80
CA ILE A 80 -12.98 12.41 11.50
C ILE A 80 -13.52 11.26 10.65
N PHE A 81 -13.53 10.02 11.18
CA PHE A 81 -13.84 8.82 10.39
C PHE A 81 -15.29 8.34 10.55
N ASN A 82 -16.05 8.88 11.50
CA ASN A 82 -17.38 8.39 11.89
C ASN A 82 -17.35 6.89 12.28
N LEU A 83 -16.30 6.50 12.98
CA LEU A 83 -16.08 5.15 13.48
C LEU A 83 -16.02 5.16 15.02
N PRO A 84 -16.41 4.06 15.68
CA PRO A 84 -16.16 3.89 17.12
C PRO A 84 -14.68 3.98 17.45
N GLY A 85 -14.35 4.43 18.66
CA GLY A 85 -12.96 4.58 19.10
C GLY A 85 -12.11 3.30 18.99
N VAL A 86 -12.73 2.13 19.12
CA VAL A 86 -12.07 0.83 18.97
C VAL A 86 -11.49 0.60 17.57
N ALA A 87 -11.98 1.29 16.55
CA ALA A 87 -11.43 1.20 15.19
C ALA A 87 -9.94 1.60 15.11
N SER A 88 -9.47 2.45 16.04
CA SER A 88 -8.06 2.86 16.11
C SER A 88 -7.11 1.66 16.26
N LEU A 89 -7.55 0.58 16.91
CA LEU A 89 -6.79 -0.67 17.00
C LEU A 89 -6.49 -1.24 15.60
N GLY A 90 -7.50 -1.26 14.72
CA GLY A 90 -7.33 -1.72 13.34
C GLY A 90 -6.31 -0.90 12.57
N ALA A 91 -6.34 0.43 12.69
CA ALA A 91 -5.37 1.31 12.04
C ALA A 91 -3.95 1.05 12.53
N VAL A 92 -3.74 0.97 13.85
CA VAL A 92 -2.40 0.78 14.44
C VAL A 92 -1.83 -0.59 14.08
N LEU A 93 -2.62 -1.65 14.18
CA LEU A 93 -2.16 -3.00 13.84
C LEU A 93 -1.82 -3.11 12.35
N THR A 94 -2.65 -2.55 11.47
CA THR A 94 -2.39 -2.57 10.03
C THR A 94 -1.18 -1.72 9.65
N PHE A 95 -0.98 -0.58 10.31
CA PHE A 95 0.18 0.29 10.12
C PHE A 95 1.50 -0.38 10.50
N LEU A 96 1.50 -1.13 11.62
CA LEU A 96 2.69 -1.84 12.12
C LEU A 96 2.96 -3.16 11.39
N SER A 97 1.95 -3.75 10.76
CA SER A 97 2.07 -5.02 10.04
C SER A 97 1.61 -4.90 8.58
N ASP A 98 0.43 -5.43 8.27
CA ASP A 98 -0.18 -5.34 6.93
C ASP A 98 -1.69 -5.63 7.01
N ASN A 99 -2.37 -5.53 5.88
CA ASN A 99 -3.82 -5.67 5.70
C ASN A 99 -4.47 -6.94 6.29
N PRO A 100 -3.83 -8.12 6.38
CA PRO A 100 -4.41 -9.28 7.06
C PRO A 100 -4.84 -8.99 8.50
N ALA A 101 -4.20 -8.02 9.18
CA ALA A 101 -4.55 -7.64 10.54
C ALA A 101 -5.98 -7.11 10.66
N ILE A 102 -6.41 -6.18 9.77
CA ILE A 102 -7.77 -5.65 9.80
C ILE A 102 -8.80 -6.69 9.35
N ILE A 103 -8.44 -7.59 8.42
CA ILE A 103 -9.32 -8.68 8.00
C ILE A 103 -9.59 -9.61 9.17
N SER A 104 -8.56 -10.02 9.90
CA SER A 104 -8.69 -10.89 11.08
C SER A 104 -9.52 -10.22 12.17
N LEU A 105 -9.20 -8.97 12.48
CA LEU A 105 -9.89 -8.20 13.52
C LEU A 105 -11.37 -7.99 13.22
N SER A 106 -11.73 -7.71 11.96
CA SER A 106 -13.12 -7.48 11.55
C SER A 106 -14.02 -8.73 11.65
N LYS A 107 -13.42 -9.94 11.67
CA LYS A 107 -14.14 -11.22 11.85
C LYS A 107 -14.40 -11.52 13.32
N ASP A 108 -13.67 -10.89 14.24
CA ASP A 108 -13.89 -11.09 15.68
C ASP A 108 -15.23 -10.46 16.08
N ARG A 109 -16.17 -11.29 16.56
CA ARG A 109 -17.49 -10.86 17.00
C ARG A 109 -17.42 -9.85 18.15
N LYS A 110 -16.43 -9.97 19.06
CA LYS A 110 -16.23 -9.04 20.19
C LYS A 110 -15.83 -7.66 19.68
N PHE A 111 -15.06 -7.59 18.61
CA PHE A 111 -14.70 -6.35 17.95
C PHE A 111 -15.86 -5.82 17.08
N ALA A 112 -16.48 -6.66 16.24
CA ALA A 112 -17.53 -6.29 15.31
C ALA A 112 -18.78 -5.69 16.00
N ARG A 113 -19.12 -6.13 17.24
CA ARG A 113 -20.27 -5.62 18.01
C ARG A 113 -20.23 -4.12 18.33
N TYR A 114 -19.07 -3.46 18.22
CA TYR A 114 -18.95 -2.03 18.46
C TYR A 114 -19.38 -1.18 17.27
N PHE A 115 -19.67 -1.80 16.12
CA PHE A 115 -19.93 -1.13 14.86
C PHE A 115 -21.38 -1.32 14.41
N LYS A 116 -21.92 -0.31 13.75
CA LYS A 116 -23.08 -0.48 12.87
C LYS A 116 -22.63 -1.19 11.59
N LYS A 117 -23.57 -1.82 10.85
CA LYS A 117 -23.22 -2.57 9.62
C LYS A 117 -22.46 -1.72 8.60
N TYR A 118 -22.92 -0.47 8.35
CA TYR A 118 -22.22 0.44 7.41
C TYR A 118 -20.81 0.81 7.89
N GLN A 119 -20.60 0.89 9.21
CA GLN A 119 -19.29 1.17 9.79
C GLN A 119 -18.35 -0.04 9.66
N LEU A 120 -18.84 -1.25 9.97
CA LEU A 120 -18.06 -2.48 9.84
C LEU A 120 -17.58 -2.68 8.39
N VAL A 121 -18.48 -2.51 7.42
CA VAL A 121 -18.13 -2.62 6.00
C VAL A 121 -17.09 -1.58 5.60
N SER A 122 -17.18 -0.34 6.12
CA SER A 122 -16.22 0.72 5.81
C SER A 122 -14.84 0.53 6.42
N LEU A 123 -14.68 -0.41 7.39
CA LEU A 123 -13.35 -0.79 7.91
C LEU A 123 -12.43 -1.36 6.83
N THR A 124 -12.99 -1.91 5.75
CA THR A 124 -12.22 -2.34 4.59
C THR A 124 -11.39 -1.19 4.02
N ASN A 125 -12.03 -0.03 3.82
CA ASN A 125 -11.37 1.16 3.29
C ASN A 125 -10.48 1.82 4.34
N PHE A 126 -10.94 1.86 5.60
CA PHE A 126 -10.20 2.45 6.71
C PHE A 126 -8.88 1.71 6.99
N GLY A 127 -8.94 0.38 7.12
CA GLY A 127 -7.77 -0.43 7.44
C GLY A 127 -6.75 -0.46 6.30
N THR A 128 -7.21 -0.68 5.07
CA THR A 128 -6.33 -0.77 3.89
C THR A 128 -5.50 0.50 3.68
N ALA A 129 -6.00 1.66 4.10
CA ALA A 129 -5.27 2.93 3.94
C ALA A 129 -3.98 3.04 4.78
N PHE A 130 -3.72 2.11 5.68
CA PHE A 130 -2.54 2.10 6.54
C PHE A 130 -1.66 0.86 6.37
N GLY A 131 -1.97 -0.01 5.41
CA GLY A 131 -1.23 -1.25 5.21
C GLY A 131 0.25 -1.01 4.88
N MET A 132 1.12 -1.81 5.50
CA MET A 132 2.58 -1.70 5.38
C MET A 132 3.15 -0.31 5.74
N GLY A 133 2.42 0.51 6.53
CA GLY A 133 2.75 1.92 6.73
C GLY A 133 4.15 2.16 7.27
N VAL A 134 4.55 1.46 8.33
CA VAL A 134 5.89 1.58 8.91
C VAL A 134 6.96 1.09 7.94
N ILE A 135 6.68 0.03 7.17
CA ILE A 135 7.61 -0.55 6.18
C ILE A 135 7.90 0.45 5.07
N VAL A 136 6.83 1.07 4.51
CA VAL A 136 6.95 2.11 3.48
C VAL A 136 7.78 3.29 3.98
N ILE A 137 7.48 3.81 5.19
CA ILE A 137 8.20 4.94 5.77
C ILE A 137 9.69 4.60 5.96
N VAL A 138 10.01 3.46 6.56
CA VAL A 138 11.40 3.05 6.81
C VAL A 138 12.15 2.81 5.50
N PHE A 139 11.49 2.25 4.49
CA PHE A 139 12.07 2.08 3.16
C PHE A 139 12.45 3.43 2.53
N MET A 140 11.56 4.42 2.59
CA MET A 140 11.82 5.76 2.05
C MET A 140 12.92 6.50 2.83
N ILE A 141 12.96 6.34 4.17
CA ILE A 141 14.06 6.87 5.00
C ILE A 141 15.39 6.22 4.61
N GLY A 142 15.42 4.93 4.35
CA GLY A 142 16.61 4.20 3.88
C GLY A 142 17.17 4.73 2.54
N HIS A 143 16.32 5.38 1.74
CA HIS A 143 16.72 6.07 0.49
C HIS A 143 17.07 7.57 0.69
N GLY A 144 17.23 8.01 1.93
CA GLY A 144 17.72 9.37 2.26
C GLY A 144 16.62 10.43 2.47
N TYR A 145 15.35 10.05 2.49
CA TYR A 145 14.23 10.98 2.67
C TYR A 145 13.63 10.87 4.06
N PHE A 146 14.05 11.74 5.00
CA PHE A 146 13.60 11.63 6.40
C PHE A 146 12.23 12.28 6.64
N ILE A 147 11.98 13.49 6.15
CA ILE A 147 10.74 14.26 6.44
C ILE A 147 9.59 13.87 5.50
N ALA A 148 9.89 13.69 4.22
CA ALA A 148 8.89 13.46 3.17
C ALA A 148 7.94 12.29 3.47
N PRO A 149 8.37 11.12 3.97
CA PRO A 149 7.48 10.02 4.30
C PRO A 149 6.46 10.35 5.39
N PHE A 150 6.79 11.21 6.35
CA PHE A 150 5.83 11.64 7.39
C PHE A 150 4.79 12.61 6.82
N ILE A 151 5.17 13.47 5.87
CA ILE A 151 4.19 14.25 5.10
C ILE A 151 3.27 13.32 4.32
N GLY A 152 3.83 12.27 3.71
CA GLY A 152 3.07 11.22 3.05
C GLY A 152 2.10 10.50 3.98
N LEU A 153 2.49 10.22 5.22
CA LEU A 153 1.59 9.65 6.24
C LEU A 153 0.39 10.57 6.52
N VAL A 154 0.61 11.88 6.63
CA VAL A 154 -0.49 12.84 6.80
C VAL A 154 -1.41 12.83 5.57
N GLY A 155 -0.85 12.78 4.36
CA GLY A 155 -1.61 12.59 3.13
C GLY A 155 -2.44 11.30 3.12
N ALA A 156 -1.88 10.18 3.58
CA ALA A 156 -2.58 8.91 3.69
C ALA A 156 -3.76 8.98 4.69
N VAL A 157 -3.60 9.72 5.81
CA VAL A 157 -4.71 9.97 6.74
C VAL A 157 -5.85 10.72 6.05
N VAL A 158 -5.56 11.76 5.25
CA VAL A 158 -6.59 12.48 4.48
C VAL A 158 -7.27 11.55 3.48
N GLY A 159 -6.49 10.76 2.74
CA GLY A 159 -7.03 9.75 1.81
C GLY A 159 -7.90 8.70 2.50
N CYS A 160 -7.50 8.25 3.68
CA CYS A 160 -8.30 7.35 4.52
C CYS A 160 -9.65 7.96 4.92
N VAL A 161 -9.68 9.25 5.29
CA VAL A 161 -10.93 9.96 5.59
C VAL A 161 -11.85 9.97 4.38
N ILE A 162 -11.32 10.36 3.21
CA ILE A 162 -12.08 10.40 1.95
C ILE A 162 -12.65 9.01 1.64
N SER A 163 -11.80 7.99 1.63
CA SER A 163 -12.17 6.61 1.29
C SER A 163 -13.23 6.06 2.23
N THR A 164 -13.02 6.19 3.54
CA THR A 164 -13.92 5.66 4.58
C THR A 164 -15.28 6.36 4.54
N ARG A 165 -15.31 7.70 4.49
CA ARG A 165 -16.55 8.47 4.46
C ARG A 165 -17.35 8.23 3.18
N MET A 166 -16.67 8.14 2.05
CA MET A 166 -17.29 7.83 0.76
C MET A 166 -17.91 6.43 0.74
N MET A 167 -17.20 5.43 1.31
CA MET A 167 -17.73 4.07 1.47
C MET A 167 -18.97 4.04 2.37
N GLN A 168 -18.94 4.73 3.51
CA GLN A 168 -20.09 4.88 4.40
C GLN A 168 -21.28 5.51 3.69
N HIS A 169 -21.03 6.57 2.91
CA HIS A 169 -22.07 7.23 2.14
C HIS A 169 -22.73 6.29 1.12
N PHE A 170 -21.93 5.58 0.32
CA PHE A 170 -22.46 4.64 -0.67
C PHE A 170 -23.21 3.48 -0.01
N THR A 171 -22.65 2.92 1.08
CA THR A 171 -23.30 1.85 1.81
C THR A 171 -24.67 2.28 2.37
N CYS A 172 -24.76 3.45 3.00
CA CYS A 172 -26.04 3.98 3.51
C CYS A 172 -27.03 4.37 2.42
N LYS A 173 -26.54 4.73 1.22
CA LYS A 173 -27.39 5.03 0.06
C LYS A 173 -28.01 3.78 -0.52
N ASP A 174 -27.19 2.72 -0.69
CA ASP A 174 -27.65 1.45 -1.31
C ASP A 174 -28.42 0.58 -0.30
N PHE A 175 -28.12 0.69 1.00
CA PHE A 175 -28.69 -0.08 2.10
C PHE A 175 -28.99 0.85 3.31
N PRO A 176 -30.07 1.66 3.25
CA PRO A 176 -30.38 2.65 4.31
C PRO A 176 -30.53 2.00 5.72
N GLN A 177 -31.03 0.78 5.78
CA GLN A 177 -31.21 0.00 7.03
C GLN A 177 -29.87 -0.25 7.75
N TYR A 178 -28.74 -0.34 7.06
CA TYR A 178 -27.42 -0.59 7.68
C TYR A 178 -26.96 0.58 8.57
N ARG A 179 -27.63 1.73 8.49
CA ARG A 179 -27.33 2.87 9.33
C ARG A 179 -27.76 2.64 10.79
N GLU A 180 -28.83 1.86 10.99
CA GLU A 180 -29.41 1.61 12.31
C GLU A 180 -29.08 0.21 12.82
N GLU A 181 -28.89 -0.76 11.93
CA GLU A 181 -28.61 -2.12 12.27
C GLU A 181 -27.19 -2.29 12.85
N ASP A 182 -27.10 -2.99 13.98
CA ASP A 182 -25.83 -3.41 14.56
C ASP A 182 -25.17 -4.49 13.70
N ALA A 183 -23.85 -4.49 13.67
CA ALA A 183 -23.10 -5.44 12.86
C ALA A 183 -23.26 -6.89 13.34
N VAL A 184 -23.49 -7.05 14.66
CA VAL A 184 -23.80 -8.32 15.31
C VAL A 184 -25.16 -8.17 15.95
N SER A 185 -26.19 -8.86 15.42
CA SER A 185 -27.53 -8.92 16.04
C SER A 185 -27.47 -9.72 17.33
N ASP A 186 -28.22 -9.29 18.35
CA ASP A 186 -28.31 -9.96 19.67
C ASP A 186 -28.91 -11.36 19.64
N ASP A 187 -29.43 -11.85 18.49
CA ASP A 187 -30.13 -13.12 18.34
C ASP A 187 -29.23 -14.38 18.35
N VAL A 188 -27.93 -14.24 18.50
CA VAL A 188 -27.04 -15.40 18.68
C VAL A 188 -26.59 -15.48 20.12
N ALA A 189 -27.29 -16.37 20.83
CA ALA A 189 -27.08 -16.73 22.22
C ALA A 189 -25.61 -16.72 22.66
N MET A 190 -25.40 -16.11 23.81
CA MET A 190 -24.17 -16.13 24.59
C MET A 190 -23.59 -17.55 24.70
N THR A 191 -22.60 -17.87 23.88
CA THR A 191 -21.61 -18.85 24.32
C THR A 191 -20.55 -18.04 25.08
N ASN A 192 -20.56 -18.26 26.39
CA ASN A 192 -19.54 -17.79 27.32
C ASN A 192 -18.17 -18.35 26.90
N ASP A 193 -17.41 -17.58 26.17
CA ASP A 193 -15.96 -17.70 26.14
C ASP A 193 -15.37 -16.35 26.53
N GLY A 194 -15.09 -16.28 27.85
CA GLY A 194 -14.45 -15.13 28.47
C GLY A 194 -12.99 -15.03 28.08
N ASN A 195 -12.69 -14.41 26.97
CA ASN A 195 -11.36 -13.83 26.75
C ASN A 195 -11.47 -12.54 25.94
N GLY A 196 -10.87 -11.49 26.46
CA GLY A 196 -10.98 -10.12 25.98
C GLY A 196 -10.50 -9.96 24.54
N VAL A 197 -11.08 -8.96 23.87
CA VAL A 197 -10.63 -8.43 22.58
C VAL A 197 -9.15 -8.10 22.72
N CYS A 198 -8.29 -8.81 21.97
CA CYS A 198 -6.84 -8.61 21.93
C CYS A 198 -6.15 -8.50 23.30
N GLN A 199 -6.50 -9.33 24.25
CA GLN A 199 -5.44 -9.87 25.08
C GLN A 199 -4.69 -10.84 24.14
N ALA A 200 -3.51 -10.45 23.64
CA ALA A 200 -2.45 -11.43 23.53
C ALA A 200 -2.63 -12.31 24.75
N ASP A 201 -2.67 -13.62 24.60
CA ASP A 201 -2.76 -14.56 25.68
C ASP A 201 -1.58 -14.24 26.63
N ASN A 202 -1.81 -13.23 27.49
CA ASN A 202 -0.97 -12.87 28.60
C ASN A 202 -1.27 -13.94 29.66
N GLY A 203 -1.08 -15.19 29.27
CA GLY A 203 -0.59 -16.14 30.22
C GLY A 203 0.59 -15.42 30.85
N ILE A 204 0.40 -14.95 32.08
CA ILE A 204 1.47 -14.50 32.97
C ILE A 204 2.40 -15.71 33.06
N THR A 205 3.20 -15.91 32.02
CA THR A 205 4.38 -16.76 32.11
C THR A 205 5.30 -15.98 33.00
N ASP A 206 5.72 -16.61 34.05
CA ASP A 206 6.68 -16.10 35.04
C ASP A 206 8.07 -15.89 34.38
N ASP A 207 8.04 -15.69 33.05
CA ASP A 207 9.18 -15.45 32.18
C ASP A 207 9.72 -14.05 32.47
N GLY A 208 10.98 -13.96 32.82
CA GLY A 208 11.65 -12.70 33.06
C GLY A 208 11.53 -11.76 31.85
N LEU A 209 11.57 -10.45 32.09
CA LEU A 209 11.44 -9.39 31.07
C LEU A 209 12.27 -9.67 29.80
N PHE A 210 13.49 -10.18 29.95
CA PHE A 210 14.39 -10.50 28.85
C PHE A 210 13.84 -11.59 27.92
N ILE A 211 13.25 -12.65 28.49
CA ILE A 211 12.65 -13.76 27.73
C ILE A 211 11.43 -13.26 26.95
N ARG A 212 10.58 -12.44 27.56
CA ARG A 212 9.43 -11.82 26.88
C ARG A 212 9.85 -10.95 25.71
N ILE A 213 10.89 -10.11 25.88
CA ILE A 213 11.43 -9.29 24.77
C ILE A 213 11.94 -10.20 23.65
N LEU A 214 12.75 -11.22 23.98
CA LEU A 214 13.34 -12.12 23.00
C LEU A 214 12.27 -12.89 22.22
N ASN A 215 11.26 -13.42 22.88
CA ASN A 215 10.14 -14.12 22.25
C ASN A 215 9.35 -13.17 21.31
N ALA A 216 9.03 -11.96 21.78
CA ALA A 216 8.35 -10.97 20.95
C ALA A 216 9.16 -10.59 19.69
N LEU A 217 10.48 -10.39 19.83
CA LEU A 217 11.37 -10.10 18.69
C LEU A 217 11.38 -11.26 17.68
N LEU A 218 11.53 -12.50 18.14
CA LEU A 218 11.59 -13.66 17.25
C LEU A 218 10.25 -13.94 16.56
N ASP A 219 9.14 -13.84 17.28
CA ASP A 219 7.81 -14.05 16.71
C ASP A 219 7.42 -12.97 15.72
N GLY A 220 7.70 -11.70 16.07
CA GLY A 220 7.50 -10.59 15.15
C GLY A 220 8.39 -10.68 13.91
N GLY A 221 9.64 -11.11 14.09
CA GLY A 221 10.57 -11.36 12.98
C GLY A 221 10.08 -12.46 12.03
N ARG A 222 9.50 -13.55 12.54
CA ARG A 222 8.88 -14.62 11.72
C ARG A 222 7.72 -14.06 10.89
N GLY A 223 6.82 -13.28 11.50
CA GLY A 223 5.76 -12.60 10.76
C GLY A 223 6.30 -11.65 9.68
N GLY A 224 7.42 -10.97 9.96
CA GLY A 224 8.10 -10.14 8.96
C GLY A 224 8.64 -10.94 7.76
N VAL A 225 9.15 -12.17 7.97
CA VAL A 225 9.55 -13.06 6.88
C VAL A 225 8.36 -13.44 6.01
N GLU A 226 7.21 -13.78 6.62
CA GLU A 226 5.99 -14.11 5.87
C GLU A 226 5.52 -12.96 4.98
N ILE A 227 5.50 -11.72 5.52
CA ILE A 227 5.19 -10.52 4.75
C ILE A 227 6.20 -10.33 3.61
N GLY A 228 7.50 -10.45 3.90
CA GLY A 228 8.55 -10.31 2.90
C GLY A 228 8.45 -11.32 1.76
N LEU A 229 8.14 -12.58 2.06
CA LEU A 229 7.91 -13.61 1.04
C LEU A 229 6.64 -13.34 0.21
N ALA A 230 5.57 -12.83 0.84
CA ALA A 230 4.33 -12.50 0.16
C ALA A 230 4.47 -11.34 -0.86
N ILE A 231 5.45 -10.46 -0.67
CA ILE A 231 5.73 -9.34 -1.59
C ILE A 231 6.40 -9.82 -2.90
N ILE A 232 7.22 -10.88 -2.84
CA ILE A 232 8.08 -11.33 -3.96
C ILE A 232 7.32 -11.49 -5.28
N PRO A 233 6.20 -12.24 -5.37
CA PRO A 233 5.50 -12.41 -6.65
C PRO A 233 5.03 -11.09 -7.26
N GLY A 234 4.51 -10.17 -6.42
CA GLY A 234 4.08 -8.84 -6.85
C GLY A 234 5.23 -8.03 -7.41
N VAL A 235 6.36 -7.98 -6.72
CA VAL A 235 7.55 -7.25 -7.19
C VAL A 235 8.07 -7.85 -8.49
N LEU A 236 8.27 -9.16 -8.56
CA LEU A 236 8.85 -9.78 -9.75
C LEU A 236 7.96 -9.66 -10.98
N ILE A 237 6.65 -9.83 -10.84
CA ILE A 237 5.73 -9.78 -11.99
C ILE A 237 5.39 -8.35 -12.34
N ILE A 238 4.84 -7.58 -11.39
CA ILE A 238 4.26 -6.27 -11.68
C ILE A 238 5.36 -5.24 -11.92
N SER A 239 6.38 -5.17 -11.04
CA SER A 239 7.44 -4.16 -11.20
C SER A 239 8.26 -4.40 -12.46
N THR A 240 8.59 -5.66 -12.78
CA THR A 240 9.31 -5.97 -14.03
C THR A 240 8.54 -5.49 -15.25
N LEU A 241 7.25 -5.81 -15.35
CA LEU A 241 6.43 -5.37 -16.47
C LEU A 241 6.27 -3.84 -16.54
N VAL A 242 5.99 -3.22 -15.40
CA VAL A 242 5.85 -1.76 -15.34
C VAL A 242 7.16 -1.07 -15.70
N MET A 243 8.30 -1.55 -15.23
CA MET A 243 9.61 -1.00 -15.59
C MET A 243 9.89 -1.12 -17.09
N MET A 244 9.56 -2.25 -17.70
CA MET A 244 9.70 -2.46 -19.15
C MET A 244 8.78 -1.55 -19.98
N PHE A 245 7.67 -1.06 -19.40
CA PHE A 245 6.82 -0.04 -20.03
C PHE A 245 7.18 1.40 -19.67
N THR A 246 8.06 1.59 -18.68
CA THR A 246 8.41 2.93 -18.15
C THR A 246 9.76 3.41 -18.65
N PHE A 247 10.78 2.56 -18.60
CA PHE A 247 12.13 2.95 -18.97
C PHE A 247 12.43 2.64 -20.42
N GLY A 248 13.36 3.42 -21.02
CA GLY A 248 13.83 3.21 -22.39
C GLY A 248 15.06 2.28 -22.46
N GLY A 249 15.58 2.10 -23.66
CA GLY A 249 16.88 1.48 -23.93
C GLY A 249 18.05 2.35 -23.46
N ALA A 250 19.25 1.84 -23.61
CA ALA A 250 20.46 2.65 -23.48
C ALA A 250 20.55 3.67 -24.63
N THR A 251 21.13 4.83 -24.38
CA THR A 251 21.36 5.84 -25.41
C THR A 251 22.80 5.78 -25.87
N GLU A 252 23.01 5.60 -27.19
CA GLU A 252 24.33 5.63 -27.81
C GLU A 252 24.36 6.75 -28.86
N VAL A 253 25.54 7.35 -29.04
CA VAL A 253 25.76 8.34 -30.11
C VAL A 253 26.34 7.64 -31.33
N VAL A 254 25.53 7.47 -32.37
CA VAL A 254 25.93 6.90 -33.66
C VAL A 254 25.84 8.00 -34.71
N ASP A 255 26.93 8.30 -35.41
CA ASP A 255 27.00 9.34 -36.41
C ASP A 255 26.50 10.73 -35.96
N GLY A 256 26.79 11.09 -34.69
CA GLY A 256 26.35 12.37 -34.10
C GLY A 256 24.86 12.44 -33.73
N LYS A 257 24.12 11.37 -33.87
CA LYS A 257 22.72 11.26 -33.45
C LYS A 257 22.60 10.33 -32.24
N THR A 258 21.81 10.75 -31.26
CA THR A 258 21.46 9.89 -30.10
C THR A 258 20.44 8.85 -30.57
N VAL A 259 20.81 7.59 -30.50
CA VAL A 259 19.95 6.44 -30.86
C VAL A 259 19.71 5.59 -29.61
N GLU A 260 18.50 5.10 -29.49
CA GLU A 260 18.14 4.17 -28.43
C GLU A 260 18.53 2.75 -28.85
N VAL A 261 19.30 2.05 -27.97
CA VAL A 261 19.83 0.71 -28.24
C VAL A 261 19.38 -0.24 -27.11
N PHE A 262 18.89 -1.40 -27.51
CA PHE A 262 18.47 -2.46 -26.58
C PHE A 262 19.54 -3.55 -26.52
N THR A 263 20.09 -3.77 -25.33
CA THR A 263 21.16 -4.74 -25.08
C THR A 263 20.69 -5.95 -24.27
N GLY A 264 19.43 -5.96 -23.84
CA GLY A 264 18.91 -6.97 -22.90
C GLY A 264 19.35 -6.75 -21.45
N ALA A 265 19.92 -5.58 -21.12
CA ALA A 265 20.27 -5.24 -19.74
C ALA A 265 19.01 -5.03 -18.87
N ALA A 266 19.17 -5.13 -17.55
CA ALA A 266 18.10 -4.87 -16.60
C ALA A 266 17.55 -3.44 -16.81
N TYR A 267 16.24 -3.28 -16.55
CA TYR A 267 15.53 -1.99 -16.55
C TYR A 267 15.44 -1.27 -17.91
N GLN A 268 15.70 -1.96 -19.02
CA GLN A 268 15.38 -1.44 -20.34
C GLN A 268 13.89 -1.68 -20.68
N GLY A 269 13.32 -0.92 -21.58
CA GLY A 269 11.91 -1.06 -21.96
C GLY A 269 11.48 -0.12 -23.06
N THR A 270 10.18 0.06 -23.25
CA THR A 270 9.58 0.70 -24.43
C THR A 270 9.02 2.11 -24.18
N ARG A 271 9.17 2.67 -22.97
CA ARG A 271 8.67 3.99 -22.55
C ARG A 271 7.17 4.26 -22.85
N LEU A 272 6.36 3.21 -22.92
CA LEU A 272 4.96 3.34 -23.27
C LEU A 272 4.17 4.18 -22.24
N LEU A 273 4.40 3.94 -20.94
CA LEU A 273 3.73 4.68 -19.88
C LEU A 273 4.10 6.17 -19.87
N PRO A 274 5.38 6.57 -19.95
CA PRO A 274 5.76 7.98 -20.07
C PRO A 274 5.15 8.67 -21.28
N VAL A 275 5.14 8.04 -22.46
CA VAL A 275 4.54 8.63 -23.68
C VAL A 275 3.04 8.91 -23.51
N ILE A 276 2.33 8.06 -22.80
CA ILE A 276 0.92 8.30 -22.46
C ILE A 276 0.80 9.41 -21.40
N ALA A 277 1.65 9.38 -20.37
CA ALA A 277 1.63 10.31 -19.26
C ALA A 277 1.98 11.75 -19.70
N GLU A 278 2.89 11.94 -20.65
CA GLU A 278 3.25 13.22 -21.23
C GLU A 278 2.05 14.01 -21.76
N LYS A 279 1.01 13.33 -22.27
CA LYS A 279 -0.23 13.99 -22.73
C LYS A 279 -1.05 14.62 -21.60
N PHE A 280 -0.82 14.18 -20.37
CA PHE A 280 -1.51 14.63 -19.16
C PHE A 280 -0.55 15.26 -18.15
N ASP A 281 0.68 15.62 -18.58
CA ASP A 281 1.74 16.11 -17.72
C ASP A 281 1.30 17.31 -16.87
N PHE A 282 0.57 18.29 -17.47
CA PHE A 282 0.03 19.44 -16.74
C PHE A 282 -0.87 19.02 -15.55
N LEU A 283 -1.62 17.92 -15.70
CA LEU A 283 -2.53 17.43 -14.67
C LEU A 283 -1.74 16.75 -13.56
N PHE A 284 -0.78 15.89 -13.91
CA PHE A 284 0.07 15.19 -12.93
C PHE A 284 0.98 16.15 -12.18
N TYR A 285 1.50 17.16 -12.86
CA TYR A 285 2.27 18.22 -12.22
C TYR A 285 1.41 19.03 -11.23
N TRP A 286 0.23 19.44 -11.60
CA TRP A 286 -0.65 20.23 -10.74
C TRP A 286 -1.22 19.43 -9.56
N LEU A 287 -1.57 18.16 -9.75
CA LEU A 287 -2.16 17.33 -8.70
C LEU A 287 -1.11 16.78 -7.74
N PHE A 288 0.03 16.37 -8.25
CA PHE A 288 1.02 15.59 -7.52
C PHE A 288 2.43 16.18 -7.53
N GLY A 289 2.68 17.22 -8.32
CA GLY A 289 4.00 17.81 -8.47
C GLY A 289 5.00 16.91 -9.18
N PHE A 290 4.54 16.01 -10.03
CA PHE A 290 5.42 15.11 -10.76
C PHE A 290 6.19 15.90 -11.83
N SER A 291 7.52 15.84 -11.75
CA SER A 291 8.44 16.55 -12.66
C SER A 291 8.88 15.70 -13.84
N ALA A 292 8.60 14.40 -13.83
CA ALA A 292 8.93 13.46 -14.89
C ALA A 292 7.76 12.50 -15.16
N PRO A 293 7.43 12.20 -16.42
CA PRO A 293 6.29 11.35 -16.78
C PRO A 293 6.45 9.90 -16.29
N GLU A 294 7.69 9.44 -16.06
CA GLU A 294 8.00 8.13 -15.51
C GLU A 294 7.44 7.95 -14.09
N MET A 295 7.27 9.04 -13.33
CA MET A 295 6.75 8.99 -11.96
C MET A 295 5.34 8.40 -11.85
N VAL A 296 4.53 8.49 -12.91
CA VAL A 296 3.19 7.90 -12.98
C VAL A 296 3.22 6.37 -12.82
N ALA A 297 4.35 5.74 -13.12
CA ALA A 297 4.50 4.30 -12.93
C ALA A 297 4.34 3.87 -11.46
N PHE A 298 4.74 4.69 -10.47
CA PHE A 298 4.60 4.34 -9.06
C PHE A 298 3.13 4.17 -8.63
N PRO A 299 2.24 5.17 -8.79
CA PRO A 299 0.84 5.02 -8.40
C PRO A 299 0.12 3.91 -9.18
N ILE A 300 0.42 3.70 -10.46
CA ILE A 300 -0.14 2.59 -11.25
C ILE A 300 0.28 1.24 -10.66
N THR A 301 1.54 1.09 -10.28
CA THR A 301 2.05 -0.15 -9.67
C THR A 301 1.45 -0.36 -8.28
N ALA A 302 1.30 0.72 -7.50
CA ALA A 302 0.73 0.67 -6.15
C ALA A 302 -0.73 0.17 -6.12
N LEU A 303 -1.51 0.40 -7.19
CA LEU A 303 -2.85 -0.19 -7.36
C LEU A 303 -2.82 -1.73 -7.37
N GLY A 304 -1.74 -2.32 -7.85
CA GLY A 304 -1.54 -3.78 -7.80
C GLY A 304 -0.97 -4.26 -6.48
N ALA A 305 0.13 -3.65 -6.04
CA ALA A 305 0.81 -3.97 -4.79
C ALA A 305 1.81 -2.86 -4.43
N VAL A 306 1.75 -2.33 -3.20
CA VAL A 306 2.72 -1.31 -2.76
C VAL A 306 4.15 -1.83 -2.74
N GLY A 307 4.37 -3.09 -2.34
CA GLY A 307 5.70 -3.71 -2.38
C GLY A 307 6.31 -3.69 -3.79
N ALA A 308 5.49 -3.90 -4.82
CA ALA A 308 5.90 -3.77 -6.21
C ALA A 308 6.27 -2.31 -6.56
N ALA A 309 5.46 -1.34 -6.12
CA ALA A 309 5.73 0.08 -6.37
C ALA A 309 7.04 0.54 -5.72
N LEU A 310 7.35 0.05 -4.51
CA LEU A 310 8.63 0.34 -3.84
C LEU A 310 9.83 -0.10 -4.67
N GLY A 311 9.70 -1.15 -5.47
CA GLY A 311 10.74 -1.61 -6.40
C GLY A 311 11.16 -0.58 -7.45
N LEU A 312 10.31 0.41 -7.76
CA LEU A 312 10.63 1.49 -8.70
C LEU A 312 11.56 2.56 -8.12
N ILE A 313 11.54 2.74 -6.80
CA ILE A 313 12.24 3.84 -6.10
C ILE A 313 13.75 3.85 -6.36
N PRO A 314 14.49 2.71 -6.25
CA PRO A 314 15.94 2.70 -6.52
C PRO A 314 16.26 3.17 -7.93
N GLN A 315 15.44 2.79 -8.92
CA GLN A 315 15.66 3.19 -10.32
C GLN A 315 15.34 4.66 -10.57
N PHE A 316 14.30 5.19 -9.94
CA PHE A 316 13.98 6.61 -9.97
C PHE A 316 15.09 7.44 -9.32
N ALA A 317 15.61 6.98 -8.18
CA ALA A 317 16.74 7.61 -7.50
C ALA A 317 18.01 7.59 -8.36
N ALA A 318 18.35 6.45 -8.96
CA ALA A 318 19.52 6.32 -9.84
C ALA A 318 19.43 7.23 -11.08
N LYS A 319 18.22 7.51 -11.57
CA LYS A 319 17.97 8.43 -12.70
C LYS A 319 17.84 9.91 -12.25
N GLY A 320 17.84 10.19 -10.94
CA GLY A 320 17.71 11.54 -10.41
C GLY A 320 16.36 12.21 -10.69
N ILE A 321 15.29 11.42 -10.89
CA ILE A 321 13.96 11.93 -11.24
C ILE A 321 13.03 12.07 -10.03
N ILE A 322 13.42 11.62 -8.84
CA ILE A 322 12.62 11.78 -7.62
C ILE A 322 13.21 12.82 -6.68
N ASP A 323 12.32 13.51 -5.99
CA ASP A 323 12.60 14.49 -4.97
C ASP A 323 11.77 14.24 -3.70
N GLY A 324 11.88 15.12 -2.71
CA GLY A 324 11.11 15.02 -1.48
C GLY A 324 9.59 15.07 -1.69
N ASN A 325 9.11 15.85 -2.67
CA ASN A 325 7.69 15.91 -3.01
C ASN A 325 7.20 14.57 -3.55
N ALA A 326 7.91 14.02 -4.53
CA ALA A 326 7.56 12.72 -5.10
C ALA A 326 7.51 11.62 -4.03
N ILE A 327 8.48 11.59 -3.11
CA ILE A 327 8.50 10.64 -2.00
C ILE A 327 7.30 10.83 -1.05
N ALA A 328 6.91 12.07 -0.74
CA ALA A 328 5.72 12.32 0.07
C ALA A 328 4.45 11.77 -0.62
N VAL A 329 4.28 12.05 -1.90
CA VAL A 329 3.15 11.58 -2.72
C VAL A 329 3.17 10.06 -2.84
N PHE A 330 4.32 9.46 -3.14
CA PHE A 330 4.45 8.00 -3.27
C PHE A 330 4.17 7.28 -1.95
N THR A 331 4.66 7.82 -0.83
CA THR A 331 4.34 7.29 0.50
C THR A 331 2.83 7.34 0.76
N ALA A 332 2.17 8.47 0.50
CA ALA A 332 0.75 8.65 0.73
C ALA A 332 -0.10 7.69 -0.13
N MET A 333 0.16 7.64 -1.43
CA MET A 333 -0.59 6.80 -2.36
C MET A 333 -0.27 5.32 -2.14
N GLY A 334 1.01 4.98 -1.93
CA GLY A 334 1.47 3.62 -1.68
C GLY A 334 0.84 3.02 -0.43
N MET A 335 0.83 3.76 0.68
CA MET A 335 0.15 3.32 1.91
C MET A 335 -1.35 3.16 1.68
N CYS A 336 -2.00 4.17 1.09
CA CYS A 336 -3.44 4.14 0.86
C CYS A 336 -3.85 2.97 -0.05
N TRP A 337 -3.05 2.61 -1.04
CA TRP A 337 -3.34 1.51 -1.98
C TRP A 337 -2.60 0.20 -1.68
N SER A 338 -2.07 0.02 -0.48
CA SER A 338 -1.18 -1.12 -0.13
C SER A 338 -1.74 -2.51 -0.41
N GLY A 339 -3.03 -2.69 -0.40
CA GLY A 339 -3.69 -3.97 -0.70
C GLY A 339 -4.99 -3.76 -1.44
N TYR A 340 -5.04 -2.79 -2.34
CA TYR A 340 -6.22 -2.22 -2.94
C TYR A 340 -7.29 -3.25 -3.33
N LEU A 341 -7.05 -4.09 -4.34
CA LEU A 341 -8.07 -5.05 -4.79
C LEU A 341 -8.14 -6.30 -3.93
N SER A 342 -6.99 -6.82 -3.51
CA SER A 342 -6.90 -8.10 -2.78
C SER A 342 -7.54 -8.00 -1.40
N THR A 343 -7.22 -6.96 -0.64
CA THR A 343 -7.76 -6.76 0.71
C THR A 343 -9.26 -6.48 0.68
N HIS A 344 -9.72 -5.62 -0.25
CA HIS A 344 -11.15 -5.32 -0.39
C HIS A 344 -11.95 -6.57 -0.72
N THR A 345 -11.47 -7.39 -1.64
CA THR A 345 -12.11 -8.65 -2.00
C THR A 345 -12.14 -9.61 -0.81
N ALA A 346 -10.98 -9.87 -0.20
CA ALA A 346 -10.87 -10.83 0.89
C ALA A 346 -11.71 -10.43 2.12
N MET A 347 -11.70 -9.15 2.48
CA MET A 347 -12.45 -8.67 3.64
C MET A 347 -13.96 -8.68 3.40
N LEU A 348 -14.42 -8.15 2.27
CA LEU A 348 -15.86 -8.11 1.97
C LEU A 348 -16.43 -9.52 1.73
N ASP A 349 -15.68 -10.43 1.13
CA ASP A 349 -16.06 -11.84 1.03
C ASP A 349 -16.20 -12.48 2.40
N SER A 350 -15.22 -12.25 3.27
CA SER A 350 -15.21 -12.83 4.61
C SER A 350 -16.31 -12.29 5.53
N LEU A 351 -16.76 -11.07 5.30
CA LEU A 351 -17.85 -10.43 6.03
C LEU A 351 -19.24 -10.67 5.39
N GLY A 352 -19.29 -11.31 4.21
CA GLY A 352 -20.54 -11.56 3.49
C GLY A 352 -21.12 -10.35 2.72
N TYR A 353 -20.28 -9.33 2.46
CA TYR A 353 -20.69 -8.08 1.78
C TYR A 353 -20.06 -7.90 0.40
N ARG A 354 -19.81 -8.99 -0.34
CA ARG A 354 -19.19 -8.93 -1.69
C ARG A 354 -19.92 -8.04 -2.68
N ASN A 355 -21.23 -7.88 -2.54
CA ASN A 355 -22.06 -6.99 -3.34
C ASN A 355 -21.64 -5.50 -3.24
N LEU A 356 -20.90 -5.11 -2.20
CA LEU A 356 -20.38 -3.76 -1.99
C LEU A 356 -18.95 -3.57 -2.51
N LEU A 357 -18.33 -4.59 -3.12
CA LEU A 357 -16.92 -4.54 -3.56
C LEU A 357 -16.66 -3.38 -4.52
N SER A 358 -17.52 -3.14 -5.51
CA SER A 358 -17.35 -2.04 -6.46
C SER A 358 -17.39 -0.67 -5.77
N ARG A 359 -18.23 -0.51 -4.74
CA ARG A 359 -18.31 0.74 -3.95
C ARG A 359 -17.05 0.96 -3.12
N ALA A 360 -16.55 -0.08 -2.48
CA ALA A 360 -15.32 -0.04 -1.70
C ALA A 360 -14.12 0.32 -2.58
N VAL A 361 -13.98 -0.36 -3.72
CA VAL A 361 -12.91 -0.12 -4.70
C VAL A 361 -12.95 1.32 -5.22
N VAL A 362 -14.10 1.83 -5.66
CA VAL A 362 -14.24 3.21 -6.15
C VAL A 362 -13.93 4.22 -5.04
N SER A 363 -14.47 4.02 -3.84
CA SER A 363 -14.19 4.90 -2.70
C SER A 363 -12.69 4.94 -2.37
N HIS A 364 -12.03 3.81 -2.45
CA HIS A 364 -10.60 3.70 -2.14
C HIS A 364 -9.71 4.27 -3.24
N LEU A 365 -10.13 4.19 -4.51
CA LEU A 365 -9.47 4.87 -5.61
C LEU A 365 -9.38 6.38 -5.37
N PHE A 366 -10.53 7.01 -5.05
CA PHE A 366 -10.58 8.44 -4.74
C PHE A 366 -9.82 8.78 -3.46
N GLY A 367 -9.82 7.87 -2.47
CA GLY A 367 -9.00 8.00 -1.27
C GLY A 367 -7.52 8.13 -1.58
N GLY A 368 -6.96 7.24 -2.41
CA GLY A 368 -5.55 7.29 -2.76
C GLY A 368 -5.17 8.48 -3.64
N ILE A 369 -6.04 8.90 -4.56
CA ILE A 369 -5.85 10.15 -5.32
C ILE A 369 -5.83 11.34 -4.34
N GLY A 370 -6.80 11.42 -3.42
CA GLY A 370 -6.83 12.46 -2.40
C GLY A 370 -5.63 12.45 -1.47
N ALA A 371 -5.10 11.27 -1.13
CA ALA A 371 -3.87 11.12 -0.36
C ALA A 371 -2.66 11.75 -1.06
N GLY A 372 -2.49 11.44 -2.36
CA GLY A 372 -1.40 12.01 -3.15
C GLY A 372 -1.51 13.52 -3.31
N ILE A 373 -2.70 14.04 -3.65
CA ILE A 373 -2.94 15.48 -3.77
C ILE A 373 -2.62 16.19 -2.44
N SER A 374 -3.12 15.65 -1.33
CA SER A 374 -2.90 16.24 -0.01
C SER A 374 -1.42 16.24 0.37
N ALA A 375 -0.69 15.14 0.11
CA ALA A 375 0.73 15.06 0.39
C ALA A 375 1.51 16.10 -0.42
N HIS A 376 1.22 16.27 -1.71
CA HIS A 376 1.83 17.29 -2.56
C HIS A 376 1.63 18.70 -2.00
N TRP A 377 0.40 19.11 -1.75
CA TRP A 377 0.11 20.47 -1.31
C TRP A 377 0.59 20.75 0.11
N ILE A 378 0.64 19.75 1.00
CA ILE A 378 1.26 19.88 2.32
C ILE A 378 2.78 20.06 2.16
N PHE A 379 3.43 19.30 1.28
CA PHE A 379 4.86 19.41 1.02
C PHE A 379 5.21 20.80 0.48
N VAL A 380 4.47 21.29 -0.52
CA VAL A 380 4.64 22.63 -1.10
C VAL A 380 4.44 23.72 -0.03
N GLY A 381 3.39 23.59 0.78
CA GLY A 381 3.12 24.54 1.87
C GLY A 381 4.25 24.58 2.92
N MET A 382 4.76 23.42 3.33
CA MET A 382 5.85 23.34 4.29
C MET A 382 7.17 23.90 3.73
N THR A 383 7.50 23.59 2.47
CA THR A 383 8.70 24.14 1.83
C THR A 383 8.61 25.65 1.64
N TYR A 384 7.44 26.17 1.31
CA TYR A 384 7.20 27.60 1.22
C TYR A 384 7.40 28.30 2.58
N ILE A 385 6.82 27.75 3.67
CA ILE A 385 7.01 28.30 5.02
C ILE A 385 8.49 28.25 5.42
N ALA A 386 9.17 27.13 5.14
CA ALA A 386 10.61 27.02 5.46
C ALA A 386 11.47 28.01 4.66
N SER A 387 11.05 28.43 3.47
CA SER A 387 11.77 29.45 2.68
C SER A 387 11.58 30.89 3.19
N LEU A 388 10.60 31.12 4.06
CA LEU A 388 10.32 32.42 4.68
C LEU A 388 11.04 32.62 6.00
N MET A 389 11.59 31.54 6.58
CA MET A 389 12.35 31.53 7.85
C MET A 389 13.85 31.60 7.60
#